data_d3aa32e19dd7a635d3941f65ce78507b
#
_entry.id   d3aa32e19dd7a635d3941f65ce78507b
#
_cell.length_a   1.000
_cell.length_b   1.000
_cell.length_c   1.000
_cell.angle_alpha   90.00
_cell.angle_beta   90.00
_cell.angle_gamma   90.00
#
_symmetry.space_group_name_H-M   'P 1'
#
loop_
_entity.id
_entity.type
_entity.pdbx_description
1 polymer ?
#
loop_
_entity_poly.entity_id
_entity_poly.type
_entity_poly.pdbx_seq_one_letter_code
_entity_poly.pdbx_strand_id
1 'polypeptide(L)'
;MTRVAVLGTGSWGTAFSMVLADAGGEVALWGRRPELAEAINRTHENTDYLPGIALPESIVATSDPSEALERAEVVVLAVPSQTLRGNLTDWAPLLPPDCVLVSLMKGIELGTTRRMSEVIAEVTGAGPERIVVVSGPNLAKEIAQRQPAASVVACADEAVAEKMQQVCLTPYFRPYTNTDVVGVEIQVLRPKHVAEHGRDLLPLQRMGSCDKCKRRNDYFAFQAKRAAGNF
;
A
#
# COMPACT_ATOMS: atom_id res chain seq x y z
N MET A 1 7.75 19.12 4.26
CA MET A 1 7.25 18.15 3.24
C MET A 1 7.86 16.80 3.56
N THR A 2 7.08 15.73 3.55
CA THR A 2 7.60 14.37 3.79
C THR A 2 8.16 13.82 2.49
N ARG A 3 9.41 13.32 2.52
CA ARG A 3 10.01 12.64 1.37
C ARG A 3 9.64 11.17 1.36
N VAL A 4 9.03 10.72 0.28
CA VAL A 4 8.48 9.36 0.15
C VAL A 4 9.10 8.67 -1.06
N ALA A 5 9.66 7.48 -0.86
CA ALA A 5 10.04 6.58 -1.94
C ALA A 5 8.91 5.57 -2.18
N VAL A 6 8.46 5.43 -3.42
CA VAL A 6 7.50 4.38 -3.81
C VAL A 6 8.21 3.39 -4.72
N LEU A 7 8.41 2.17 -4.23
CA LEU A 7 9.12 1.12 -4.95
C LEU A 7 8.13 0.24 -5.71
N GLY A 8 7.90 0.60 -6.98
CA GLY A 8 7.03 -0.12 -7.91
C GLY A 8 6.14 0.80 -8.75
N THR A 9 6.39 0.86 -10.06
CA THR A 9 5.65 1.64 -11.06
C THR A 9 4.38 0.95 -11.58
N GLY A 10 3.89 -0.09 -10.90
CA GLY A 10 2.62 -0.73 -11.23
C GLY A 10 1.43 0.21 -11.01
N SER A 11 0.22 -0.19 -11.46
CA SER A 11 -0.99 0.65 -11.33
C SER A 11 -1.24 1.14 -9.90
N TRP A 12 -1.08 0.26 -8.90
CA TRP A 12 -1.33 0.64 -7.51
C TRP A 12 -0.23 1.52 -6.93
N GLY A 13 1.05 1.21 -7.19
CA GLY A 13 2.16 2.08 -6.77
C GLY A 13 2.05 3.48 -7.36
N THR A 14 1.75 3.58 -8.66
CA THR A 14 1.56 4.87 -9.34
C THR A 14 0.34 5.65 -8.80
N ALA A 15 -0.80 4.98 -8.59
CA ALA A 15 -1.99 5.64 -8.02
C ALA A 15 -1.76 6.12 -6.57
N PHE A 16 -1.03 5.34 -5.78
CA PHE A 16 -0.71 5.75 -4.41
C PHE A 16 0.33 6.87 -4.36
N SER A 17 1.27 6.91 -5.33
CA SER A 17 2.18 8.06 -5.50
C SER A 17 1.42 9.36 -5.73
N MET A 18 0.32 9.32 -6.49
CA MET A 18 -0.55 10.50 -6.67
C MET A 18 -1.21 10.92 -5.35
N VAL A 19 -1.71 9.96 -4.56
CA VAL A 19 -2.28 10.25 -3.23
C VAL A 19 -1.26 10.98 -2.34
N LEU A 20 -0.03 10.48 -2.30
CA LEU A 20 1.04 11.05 -1.49
C LEU A 20 1.45 12.45 -1.97
N ALA A 21 1.54 12.64 -3.28
CA ALA A 21 1.84 13.94 -3.90
C ALA A 21 0.71 14.96 -3.68
N ASP A 22 -0.55 14.54 -3.87
CA ASP A 22 -1.73 15.39 -3.62
C ASP A 22 -1.89 15.74 -2.12
N ALA A 23 -1.34 14.93 -1.21
CA ALA A 23 -1.23 15.22 0.22
C ALA A 23 -0.04 16.16 0.57
N GLY A 24 0.73 16.61 -0.42
CA GLY A 24 1.86 17.52 -0.25
C GLY A 24 3.22 16.85 -0.02
N GLY A 25 3.36 15.57 -0.31
CA GLY A 25 4.64 14.84 -0.26
C GLY A 25 5.52 15.06 -1.50
N GLU A 26 6.84 14.94 -1.32
CA GLU A 26 7.80 14.76 -2.41
C GLU A 26 7.94 13.27 -2.70
N VAL A 27 7.63 12.83 -3.92
CA VAL A 27 7.55 11.41 -4.23
C VAL A 27 8.61 11.01 -5.25
N ALA A 28 9.51 10.10 -4.86
CA ALA A 28 10.39 9.38 -5.77
C ALA A 28 9.73 8.03 -6.13
N LEU A 29 9.38 7.88 -7.41
CA LEU A 29 8.72 6.67 -7.91
C LEU A 29 9.73 5.77 -8.62
N TRP A 30 10.11 4.67 -7.99
CA TRP A 30 11.07 3.73 -8.56
C TRP A 30 10.40 2.66 -9.42
N GLY A 31 11.02 2.39 -10.57
CA GLY A 31 10.67 1.28 -11.44
C GLY A 31 11.88 0.68 -12.15
N ARG A 32 11.87 -0.63 -12.42
CA ARG A 32 13.00 -1.36 -13.01
C ARG A 32 13.42 -0.92 -14.42
N ARG A 33 12.53 -0.22 -15.15
CA ARG A 33 12.73 0.13 -16.54
C ARG A 33 13.11 1.62 -16.66
N PRO A 34 14.36 1.92 -17.06
CA PRO A 34 14.81 3.31 -17.22
C PRO A 34 13.95 4.09 -18.21
N GLU A 35 13.60 3.48 -19.33
CA GLU A 35 12.78 4.08 -20.38
C GLU A 35 11.38 4.49 -19.89
N LEU A 36 10.81 3.73 -18.96
CA LEU A 36 9.52 4.08 -18.35
C LEU A 36 9.68 5.27 -17.37
N ALA A 37 10.75 5.28 -16.58
CA ALA A 37 11.02 6.38 -15.66
C ALA A 37 11.25 7.69 -16.44
N GLU A 38 12.05 7.67 -17.50
CA GLU A 38 12.26 8.81 -18.39
C GLU A 38 10.95 9.27 -19.05
N ALA A 39 10.13 8.34 -19.51
CA ALA A 39 8.82 8.66 -20.10
C ALA A 39 7.92 9.35 -19.10
N ILE A 40 7.81 8.83 -17.87
CA ILE A 40 7.00 9.43 -16.78
C ILE A 40 7.49 10.86 -16.49
N ASN A 41 8.79 11.08 -16.34
CA ASN A 41 9.33 12.41 -16.06
C ASN A 41 9.09 13.42 -17.21
N ARG A 42 9.08 12.94 -18.45
CA ARG A 42 8.85 13.80 -19.62
C ARG A 42 7.37 14.12 -19.84
N THR A 43 6.48 13.16 -19.65
CA THR A 43 5.06 13.28 -20.02
C THR A 43 4.13 13.47 -18.83
N HIS A 44 4.63 13.27 -17.61
CA HIS A 44 3.83 13.18 -16.40
C HIS A 44 2.66 12.20 -16.54
N GLU A 45 2.91 11.05 -17.19
CA GLU A 45 1.93 9.98 -17.38
C GLU A 45 2.62 8.62 -17.32
N ASN A 46 1.98 7.65 -16.69
CA ASN A 46 2.40 6.25 -16.74
C ASN A 46 1.49 5.49 -17.70
N THR A 47 1.77 5.59 -18.98
CA THR A 47 0.93 5.04 -20.05
C THR A 47 0.77 3.52 -20.01
N ASP A 48 1.75 2.81 -19.45
CA ASP A 48 1.72 1.35 -19.36
C ASP A 48 0.74 0.83 -18.30
N TYR A 49 0.56 1.59 -17.20
CA TYR A 49 -0.18 1.11 -16.03
C TYR A 49 -1.39 1.96 -15.66
N LEU A 50 -1.38 3.24 -16.01
CA LEU A 50 -2.50 4.19 -15.79
C LEU A 50 -2.64 5.15 -16.98
N PRO A 51 -2.97 4.65 -18.19
CA PRO A 51 -3.09 5.49 -19.37
C PRO A 51 -4.20 6.54 -19.21
N GLY A 52 -3.93 7.75 -19.72
CA GLY A 52 -4.85 8.89 -19.68
C GLY A 52 -4.96 9.58 -18.31
N ILE A 53 -4.06 9.30 -17.38
CA ILE A 53 -4.04 9.93 -16.06
C ILE A 53 -2.77 10.79 -15.93
N ALA A 54 -2.96 12.12 -15.81
CA ALA A 54 -1.86 13.04 -15.53
C ALA A 54 -1.37 12.89 -14.08
N LEU A 55 -0.06 12.70 -13.90
CA LEU A 55 0.58 12.61 -12.60
C LEU A 55 0.99 14.00 -12.11
N PRO A 56 0.94 14.27 -10.79
CA PRO A 56 1.48 15.49 -10.20
C PRO A 56 2.97 15.70 -10.54
N GLU A 57 3.40 16.95 -10.79
CA GLU A 57 4.79 17.29 -11.11
C GLU A 57 5.78 16.99 -9.96
N SER A 58 5.28 16.88 -8.72
CA SER A 58 6.07 16.51 -7.54
C SER A 58 6.44 15.01 -7.50
N ILE A 59 5.99 14.21 -8.48
CA ILE A 59 6.41 12.82 -8.65
C ILE A 59 7.57 12.79 -9.64
N VAL A 60 8.73 12.36 -9.14
CA VAL A 60 9.93 12.13 -9.96
C VAL A 60 10.18 10.64 -10.05
N ALA A 61 10.24 10.11 -11.27
CA ALA A 61 10.48 8.70 -11.50
C ALA A 61 11.98 8.42 -11.72
N THR A 62 12.45 7.27 -11.20
CA THR A 62 13.82 6.82 -11.40
C THR A 62 13.90 5.30 -11.53
N SER A 63 14.95 4.80 -12.16
CA SER A 63 15.30 3.37 -12.17
C SER A 63 16.42 3.02 -11.20
N ASP A 64 17.02 4.01 -10.54
CA ASP A 64 18.05 3.81 -9.52
C ASP A 64 17.38 3.76 -8.12
N PRO A 65 17.44 2.61 -7.42
CA PRO A 65 16.87 2.50 -6.08
C PRO A 65 17.60 3.37 -5.05
N SER A 66 18.90 3.65 -5.24
CA SER A 66 19.67 4.52 -4.35
C SER A 66 19.16 5.95 -4.40
N GLU A 67 18.87 6.45 -5.60
CA GLU A 67 18.29 7.78 -5.81
C GLU A 67 16.89 7.88 -5.21
N ALA A 68 16.05 6.86 -5.44
CA ALA A 68 14.70 6.83 -4.89
C ALA A 68 14.68 6.84 -3.35
N LEU A 69 15.59 6.08 -2.74
CA LEU A 69 15.67 5.90 -1.28
C LEU A 69 16.43 7.02 -0.56
N GLU A 70 17.12 7.90 -1.29
CA GLU A 70 17.90 8.96 -0.68
C GLU A 70 17.05 9.84 0.23
N ARG A 71 17.35 9.84 1.52
CA ARG A 71 16.64 10.62 2.58
C ARG A 71 15.14 10.36 2.67
N ALA A 72 14.65 9.21 2.20
CA ALA A 72 13.24 8.85 2.31
C ALA A 72 12.85 8.64 3.79
N GLU A 73 11.86 9.37 4.27
CA GLU A 73 11.25 9.16 5.59
C GLU A 73 10.26 8.00 5.58
N VAL A 74 9.63 7.79 4.42
CA VAL A 74 8.64 6.73 4.19
C VAL A 74 9.02 5.98 2.91
N VAL A 75 9.08 4.66 3.00
CA VAL A 75 9.36 3.78 1.86
C VAL A 75 8.15 2.88 1.62
N VAL A 76 7.50 3.07 0.50
CA VAL A 76 6.28 2.34 0.11
C VAL A 76 6.66 1.19 -0.81
N LEU A 77 6.32 -0.03 -0.42
CA LEU A 77 6.58 -1.26 -1.16
C LEU A 77 5.33 -1.63 -1.97
N ALA A 78 5.43 -1.53 -3.30
CA ALA A 78 4.33 -1.73 -4.24
C ALA A 78 4.70 -2.70 -5.38
N VAL A 79 5.47 -3.72 -5.06
CA VAL A 79 5.87 -4.80 -5.99
C VAL A 79 4.98 -6.03 -5.83
N PRO A 80 4.99 -6.98 -6.79
CA PRO A 80 4.31 -8.26 -6.61
C PRO A 80 4.81 -8.99 -5.36
N SER A 81 3.90 -9.54 -4.55
CA SER A 81 4.22 -10.16 -3.26
C SER A 81 5.31 -11.24 -3.34
N GLN A 82 5.32 -12.04 -4.42
CA GLN A 82 6.30 -13.11 -4.60
C GLN A 82 7.70 -12.63 -4.98
N THR A 83 7.86 -11.37 -5.35
CA THR A 83 9.17 -10.77 -5.64
C THR A 83 9.71 -9.92 -4.50
N LEU A 84 8.93 -9.74 -3.43
CA LEU A 84 9.26 -8.82 -2.33
C LEU A 84 10.61 -9.18 -1.69
N ARG A 85 10.80 -10.42 -1.28
CA ARG A 85 12.02 -10.86 -0.58
C ARG A 85 13.28 -10.58 -1.40
N GLY A 86 13.29 -10.97 -2.68
CA GLY A 86 14.43 -10.73 -3.56
C GLY A 86 14.73 -9.23 -3.70
N ASN A 87 13.72 -8.44 -4.01
CA ASN A 87 13.89 -6.99 -4.12
C ASN A 87 14.36 -6.35 -2.79
N LEU A 88 13.77 -6.75 -1.65
CA LEU A 88 14.19 -6.21 -0.35
C LEU A 88 15.61 -6.59 0.04
N THR A 89 16.10 -7.77 -0.37
CA THR A 89 17.50 -8.16 -0.13
C THR A 89 18.45 -7.17 -0.80
N ASP A 90 18.12 -6.71 -2.00
CA ASP A 90 18.91 -5.73 -2.73
C ASP A 90 18.76 -4.33 -2.16
N TRP A 91 17.58 -3.96 -1.66
CA TRP A 91 17.28 -2.62 -1.18
C TRP A 91 17.62 -2.40 0.29
N ALA A 92 17.64 -3.44 1.13
CA ALA A 92 17.85 -3.31 2.57
C ALA A 92 19.12 -2.51 2.94
N PRO A 93 20.27 -2.69 2.25
CA PRO A 93 21.45 -1.88 2.51
C PRO A 93 21.31 -0.38 2.18
N LEU A 94 20.32 -0.02 1.36
CA LEU A 94 20.08 1.34 0.88
C LEU A 94 19.00 2.05 1.71
N LEU A 95 18.26 1.32 2.54
CA LEU A 95 17.17 1.89 3.32
C LEU A 95 17.69 2.89 4.36
N PRO A 96 17.09 4.08 4.48
CA PRO A 96 17.38 4.95 5.61
C PRO A 96 17.07 4.26 6.95
N PRO A 97 17.91 4.40 7.98
CA PRO A 97 17.84 3.59 9.21
C PRO A 97 16.51 3.72 9.96
N ASP A 98 15.89 4.90 9.93
CA ASP A 98 14.66 5.20 10.68
C ASP A 98 13.42 5.35 9.79
N CYS A 99 13.50 4.96 8.51
CA CYS A 99 12.36 5.07 7.61
C CYS A 99 11.20 4.16 8.04
N VAL A 100 9.99 4.64 7.78
CA VAL A 100 8.77 3.84 7.91
C VAL A 100 8.58 3.02 6.64
N LEU A 101 8.42 1.70 6.78
CA LEU A 101 8.21 0.77 5.69
C LEU A 101 6.71 0.50 5.50
N VAL A 102 6.17 0.84 4.35
CA VAL A 102 4.73 0.73 4.07
C VAL A 102 4.46 -0.36 3.04
N SER A 103 3.72 -1.39 3.43
CA SER A 103 3.26 -2.44 2.53
C SER A 103 1.93 -2.08 1.87
N LEU A 104 1.90 -2.02 0.55
CA LEU A 104 0.68 -1.96 -0.26
C LEU A 104 0.29 -3.33 -0.83
N MET A 105 1.09 -4.34 -0.57
CA MET A 105 0.98 -5.64 -1.20
C MET A 105 -0.16 -6.46 -0.61
N LYS A 106 -0.74 -7.30 -1.46
CA LYS A 106 -1.75 -8.28 -1.08
C LYS A 106 -1.19 -9.67 -1.38
N GLY A 107 -1.10 -10.52 -0.37
CA GLY A 107 -0.60 -11.86 -0.57
C GLY A 107 0.13 -12.43 0.64
N ILE A 108 0.50 -13.70 0.48
CA ILE A 108 1.34 -14.48 1.39
C ILE A 108 2.49 -15.03 0.56
N GLU A 109 3.69 -15.04 1.10
CA GLU A 109 4.86 -15.59 0.43
C GLU A 109 4.71 -17.11 0.24
N LEU A 110 4.89 -17.59 -0.98
CA LEU A 110 4.88 -19.02 -1.27
C LEU A 110 6.11 -19.70 -0.63
N GLY A 111 5.91 -20.90 -0.13
CA GLY A 111 6.97 -21.71 0.50
C GLY A 111 7.12 -21.42 2.00
N THR A 112 7.15 -20.17 2.43
CA THR A 112 7.27 -19.81 3.85
C THR A 112 5.93 -19.58 4.54
N THR A 113 4.87 -19.30 3.75
CA THR A 113 3.53 -18.88 4.22
C THR A 113 3.52 -17.60 5.07
N ARG A 114 4.58 -16.78 4.98
CA ARG A 114 4.70 -15.53 5.71
C ARG A 114 3.86 -14.42 5.09
N ARG A 115 3.29 -13.58 5.94
CA ARG A 115 2.64 -12.33 5.54
C ARG A 115 3.72 -11.35 5.05
N MET A 116 3.32 -10.37 4.24
CA MET A 116 4.28 -9.39 3.70
C MET A 116 4.97 -8.57 4.79
N SER A 117 4.27 -8.22 5.86
CA SER A 117 4.87 -7.53 7.01
C SER A 117 5.94 -8.38 7.72
N GLU A 118 5.76 -9.69 7.79
CA GLU A 118 6.77 -10.61 8.36
C GLU A 118 7.99 -10.75 7.45
N VAL A 119 7.79 -10.79 6.13
CA VAL A 119 8.91 -10.80 5.17
C VAL A 119 9.71 -9.50 5.26
N ILE A 120 9.03 -8.36 5.39
CA ILE A 120 9.69 -7.05 5.58
C ILE A 120 10.53 -7.07 6.86
N ALA A 121 9.96 -7.45 7.99
CA ALA A 121 10.66 -7.52 9.27
C ALA A 121 11.90 -8.43 9.21
N GLU A 122 11.75 -9.61 8.61
CA GLU A 122 12.83 -10.59 8.51
C GLU A 122 14.01 -10.10 7.65
N VAL A 123 13.72 -9.48 6.52
CA VAL A 123 14.78 -9.08 5.57
C VAL A 123 15.46 -7.78 5.98
N THR A 124 14.68 -6.83 6.52
CA THR A 124 15.21 -5.49 6.86
C THR A 124 15.65 -5.35 8.30
N GLY A 125 15.23 -6.27 9.19
CA GLY A 125 15.43 -6.11 10.64
C GLY A 125 14.58 -5.00 11.27
N ALA A 126 13.64 -4.42 10.53
CA ALA A 126 12.76 -3.37 11.05
C ALA A 126 11.82 -3.92 12.13
N GLY A 127 11.69 -3.20 13.24
CA GLY A 127 10.72 -3.51 14.27
C GLY A 127 9.28 -3.30 13.81
N PRO A 128 8.30 -3.95 14.47
CA PRO A 128 6.89 -3.87 14.09
C PRO A 128 6.32 -2.45 14.17
N GLU A 129 6.91 -1.57 14.97
CA GLU A 129 6.56 -0.15 15.11
C GLU A 129 6.89 0.69 13.88
N ARG A 130 7.75 0.19 12.98
CA ARG A 130 8.14 0.87 11.73
C ARG A 130 7.51 0.24 10.47
N ILE A 131 6.72 -0.81 10.64
CA ILE A 131 6.09 -1.51 9.51
C ILE A 131 4.60 -1.19 9.47
N VAL A 132 4.20 -0.51 8.44
CA VAL A 132 2.81 -0.10 8.19
C VAL A 132 2.21 -0.94 7.06
N VAL A 133 0.97 -1.33 7.20
CA VAL A 133 0.18 -1.96 6.13
C VAL A 133 -0.95 -1.02 5.72
N VAL A 134 -1.00 -0.67 4.44
CA VAL A 134 -2.12 0.07 3.87
C VAL A 134 -2.98 -0.87 3.03
N SER A 135 -4.22 -1.04 3.44
CA SER A 135 -5.11 -2.03 2.85
C SER A 135 -6.57 -1.56 2.81
N GLY A 136 -7.33 -2.09 1.86
CA GLY A 136 -8.74 -1.76 1.68
C GLY A 136 -9.27 -2.22 0.31
N PRO A 137 -10.54 -1.92 0.01
CA PRO A 137 -11.16 -2.18 -1.29
C PRO A 137 -10.71 -1.14 -2.33
N ASN A 138 -9.40 -0.95 -2.47
CA ASN A 138 -8.80 0.08 -3.29
C ASN A 138 -8.63 -0.41 -4.73
N LEU A 139 -9.24 0.32 -5.68
CA LEU A 139 -9.03 0.14 -7.11
C LEU A 139 -8.14 1.28 -7.63
N ALA A 140 -6.96 0.94 -8.13
CA ALA A 140 -5.95 1.92 -8.55
C ALA A 140 -6.51 2.97 -9.53
N LYS A 141 -7.32 2.52 -10.50
CA LYS A 141 -7.91 3.41 -11.52
C LYS A 141 -8.89 4.42 -10.91
N GLU A 142 -9.74 4.00 -9.96
CA GLU A 142 -10.71 4.88 -9.29
C GLU A 142 -9.98 5.94 -8.45
N ILE A 143 -8.94 5.52 -7.71
CA ILE A 143 -8.13 6.43 -6.91
C ILE A 143 -7.35 7.40 -7.80
N ALA A 144 -6.76 6.94 -8.90
CA ALA A 144 -6.07 7.79 -9.86
C ALA A 144 -7.02 8.81 -10.52
N GLN A 145 -8.30 8.50 -10.64
CA GLN A 145 -9.36 9.43 -11.06
C GLN A 145 -9.88 10.32 -9.92
N ARG A 146 -9.23 10.29 -8.75
CA ARG A 146 -9.61 11.02 -7.53
C ARG A 146 -11.04 10.73 -7.06
N GLN A 147 -11.55 9.52 -7.32
CA GLN A 147 -12.83 9.07 -6.78
C GLN A 147 -12.70 8.76 -5.28
N PRO A 148 -13.76 9.02 -4.49
CA PRO A 148 -13.74 8.79 -3.05
C PRO A 148 -13.39 7.35 -2.70
N ALA A 149 -12.35 7.17 -1.89
CA ALA A 149 -11.87 5.89 -1.43
C ALA A 149 -11.56 5.93 0.08
N ALA A 150 -11.81 4.81 0.74
CA ALA A 150 -11.44 4.60 2.14
C ALA A 150 -10.44 3.45 2.24
N SER A 151 -9.44 3.61 3.10
CA SER A 151 -8.40 2.62 3.33
C SER A 151 -8.13 2.46 4.83
N VAL A 152 -7.40 1.43 5.22
CA VAL A 152 -6.90 1.24 6.58
C VAL A 152 -5.38 1.34 6.54
N VAL A 153 -4.85 2.12 7.47
CA VAL A 153 -3.43 2.24 7.77
C VAL A 153 -3.19 1.52 9.09
N ALA A 154 -2.54 0.38 9.06
CA ALA A 154 -2.29 -0.43 10.25
C ALA A 154 -0.80 -0.46 10.61
N CYS A 155 -0.50 -0.15 11.87
CA CYS A 155 0.82 -0.27 12.47
C CYS A 155 0.68 -0.74 13.91
N ALA A 156 1.65 -1.48 14.44
CA ALA A 156 1.69 -1.84 15.87
C ALA A 156 1.82 -0.62 16.78
N ASP A 157 2.49 0.43 16.28
CA ASP A 157 2.58 1.75 16.94
C ASP A 157 1.48 2.68 16.38
N GLU A 158 0.59 3.14 17.26
CA GLU A 158 -0.53 4.01 16.93
C GLU A 158 -0.06 5.38 16.41
N ALA A 159 1.00 5.95 16.99
CA ALA A 159 1.53 7.25 16.56
C ALA A 159 2.11 7.19 15.14
N VAL A 160 2.75 6.07 14.78
CA VAL A 160 3.23 5.84 13.41
C VAL A 160 2.06 5.64 12.44
N ALA A 161 0.99 4.93 12.86
CA ALA A 161 -0.21 4.78 12.05
C ALA A 161 -0.88 6.15 11.81
N GLU A 162 -1.00 7.00 12.83
CA GLU A 162 -1.53 8.37 12.72
C GLU A 162 -0.66 9.26 11.84
N LYS A 163 0.67 9.22 12.00
CA LYS A 163 1.60 9.94 11.12
C LYS A 163 1.39 9.52 9.65
N MET A 164 1.32 8.23 9.39
CA MET A 164 1.11 7.73 8.03
C MET A 164 -0.29 8.07 7.49
N GLN A 165 -1.31 8.10 8.35
CA GLN A 165 -2.64 8.59 7.99
C GLN A 165 -2.56 10.02 7.44
N GLN A 166 -1.86 10.93 8.12
CA GLN A 166 -1.71 12.32 7.68
C GLN A 166 -0.92 12.43 6.37
N VAL A 167 0.11 11.60 6.18
CA VAL A 167 0.95 11.57 4.96
C VAL A 167 0.15 11.18 3.71
N CYS A 168 -0.96 10.44 3.85
CA CYS A 168 -1.77 10.02 2.71
C CYS A 168 -3.23 10.51 2.76
N LEU A 169 -3.57 11.46 3.64
CA LEU A 169 -4.91 12.04 3.73
C LEU A 169 -5.15 13.07 2.63
N THR A 170 -6.15 12.83 1.78
CA THR A 170 -6.61 13.78 0.76
C THR A 170 -8.14 13.93 0.79
N PRO A 171 -8.73 14.89 0.09
CA PRO A 171 -10.20 15.01 -0.01
C PRO A 171 -10.90 13.76 -0.56
N TYR A 172 -10.21 12.99 -1.40
CA TYR A 172 -10.75 11.79 -2.04
C TYR A 172 -10.21 10.47 -1.46
N PHE A 173 -9.11 10.48 -0.69
CA PHE A 173 -8.55 9.30 -0.05
C PHE A 173 -8.57 9.44 1.47
N ARG A 174 -9.42 8.64 2.13
CA ARG A 174 -9.61 8.67 3.59
C ARG A 174 -9.04 7.44 4.27
N PRO A 175 -7.85 7.53 4.84
CA PRO A 175 -7.27 6.46 5.65
C PRO A 175 -7.82 6.47 7.08
N TYR A 176 -8.01 5.27 7.64
CA TYR A 176 -8.38 5.03 9.05
C TYR A 176 -7.29 4.23 9.73
N THR A 177 -6.91 4.60 10.93
CA THR A 177 -5.85 3.92 11.68
C THR A 177 -6.35 2.62 12.33
N ASN A 178 -5.43 1.66 12.51
CA ASN A 178 -5.66 0.40 13.21
C ASN A 178 -4.34 -0.14 13.76
N THR A 179 -4.36 -0.81 14.91
CA THR A 179 -3.18 -1.47 15.48
C THR A 179 -3.13 -2.98 15.18
N ASP A 180 -4.18 -3.57 14.61
CA ASP A 180 -4.23 -4.98 14.22
C ASP A 180 -3.71 -5.19 12.78
N VAL A 181 -2.38 -5.15 12.62
CA VAL A 181 -1.70 -5.37 11.34
C VAL A 181 -2.08 -6.72 10.74
N VAL A 182 -2.13 -7.78 11.55
CA VAL A 182 -2.45 -9.15 11.10
C VAL A 182 -3.86 -9.22 10.51
N GLY A 183 -4.84 -8.69 11.22
CA GLY A 183 -6.23 -8.68 10.77
C GLY A 183 -6.41 -7.90 9.47
N VAL A 184 -5.69 -6.79 9.31
CA VAL A 184 -5.76 -5.94 8.10
C VAL A 184 -5.12 -6.63 6.89
N GLU A 185 -3.98 -7.31 7.04
CA GLU A 185 -3.36 -8.08 5.95
C GLU A 185 -4.22 -9.28 5.52
N ILE A 186 -4.74 -10.06 6.47
CA ILE A 186 -5.51 -11.29 6.17
C ILE A 186 -6.88 -10.97 5.58
N GLN A 187 -7.53 -9.89 6.01
CA GLN A 187 -8.87 -9.53 5.53
C GLN A 187 -8.92 -9.30 4.02
N VAL A 188 -7.84 -8.81 3.44
CA VAL A 188 -7.75 -8.52 1.99
C VAL A 188 -7.49 -9.77 1.17
N LEU A 189 -6.99 -10.83 1.78
CA LEU A 189 -6.76 -12.13 1.12
C LEU A 189 -8.07 -12.91 0.90
N ARG A 190 -9.20 -12.49 1.48
CA ARG A 190 -10.49 -13.12 1.24
C ARG A 190 -10.99 -12.80 -0.17
N PRO A 191 -11.09 -13.79 -1.09
CA PRO A 191 -11.64 -13.55 -2.42
C PRO A 191 -13.08 -13.07 -2.31
N LYS A 192 -13.43 -11.99 -2.99
CA LYS A 192 -14.83 -11.52 -3.10
C LYS A 192 -15.75 -12.58 -3.74
N HIS A 193 -15.19 -13.61 -4.37
CA HIS A 193 -15.90 -14.69 -5.09
C HIS A 193 -16.33 -15.89 -4.24
N VAL A 194 -16.01 -15.96 -2.94
CA VAL A 194 -16.47 -17.09 -2.09
C VAL A 194 -17.96 -17.01 -1.77
N ALA A 195 -18.61 -15.87 -2.02
CA ALA A 195 -20.06 -15.73 -1.80
C ALA A 195 -20.92 -16.44 -2.87
N GLU A 196 -20.39 -16.76 -4.05
CA GLU A 196 -21.18 -17.32 -5.15
C GLU A 196 -21.02 -18.83 -5.40
N HIS A 197 -19.95 -19.47 -4.87
CA HIS A 197 -19.72 -20.91 -5.05
C HIS A 197 -19.34 -21.59 -3.74
N GLY A 198 -20.31 -21.69 -2.83
CA GLY A 198 -20.18 -22.22 -1.49
C GLY A 198 -19.89 -23.72 -1.38
N ARG A 199 -18.83 -24.23 -2.02
CA ARG A 199 -18.32 -25.58 -1.77
C ARG A 199 -16.80 -25.56 -1.93
N ASP A 200 -16.06 -26.03 -0.93
CA ASP A 200 -14.64 -26.42 -0.91
C ASP A 200 -13.57 -25.46 -0.33
N LEU A 201 -13.87 -24.75 0.77
CA LEU A 201 -12.80 -24.14 1.58
C LEU A 201 -12.99 -24.41 3.09
N LEU A 202 -12.76 -25.65 3.48
CA LEU A 202 -13.02 -26.15 4.82
C LEU A 202 -12.02 -25.80 5.95
N PRO A 203 -10.77 -25.35 5.77
CA PRO A 203 -9.94 -24.99 6.93
C PRO A 203 -10.12 -23.55 7.43
N LEU A 204 -10.48 -22.59 6.56
CA LEU A 204 -10.57 -21.17 6.92
C LEU A 204 -11.92 -20.75 7.53
N GLN A 205 -12.96 -21.58 7.39
CA GLN A 205 -14.28 -21.31 7.96
C GLN A 205 -14.31 -21.34 9.50
N ARG A 206 -13.35 -22.01 10.15
CA ARG A 206 -13.28 -22.03 11.63
C ARG A 206 -12.80 -20.71 12.25
N MET A 207 -12.15 -19.81 11.49
CA MET A 207 -11.78 -18.48 11.97
C MET A 207 -12.90 -17.43 11.80
N GLY A 208 -13.96 -17.75 11.07
CA GLY A 208 -15.09 -16.85 10.76
C GLY A 208 -16.16 -16.71 11.86
N SER A 209 -16.04 -17.40 12.99
CA SER A 209 -17.03 -17.35 14.09
C SER A 209 -16.70 -16.33 15.19
N CYS A 210 -15.65 -15.52 15.00
CA CYS A 210 -15.34 -14.46 15.96
C CYS A 210 -16.29 -13.27 15.78
N ASP A 211 -17.09 -12.95 16.82
CA ASP A 211 -18.02 -11.81 16.82
C ASP A 211 -17.33 -10.45 16.58
N LYS A 212 -16.02 -10.34 16.89
CA LYS A 212 -15.20 -9.18 16.55
C LYS A 212 -15.00 -9.04 15.04
N CYS A 213 -14.85 -10.15 14.30
CA CYS A 213 -14.66 -10.12 12.84
C CYS A 213 -15.97 -9.79 12.10
N LYS A 214 -17.12 -10.23 12.60
CA LYS A 214 -18.44 -9.86 12.05
C LYS A 214 -18.72 -8.37 12.21
N ARG A 215 -18.54 -7.82 13.41
CA ARG A 215 -18.73 -6.38 13.68
C ARG A 215 -17.79 -5.49 12.87
N ARG A 216 -16.59 -5.97 12.53
CA ARG A 216 -15.63 -5.25 11.69
C ARG A 216 -16.06 -5.19 10.22
N ASN A 217 -16.62 -6.26 9.66
CA ASN A 217 -17.17 -6.26 8.29
C ASN A 217 -18.34 -5.27 8.15
N ASP A 218 -19.22 -5.20 9.15
CA ASP A 218 -20.33 -4.27 9.18
C ASP A 218 -19.85 -2.81 9.29
N TYR A 219 -18.76 -2.59 10.03
CA TYR A 219 -18.13 -1.27 10.16
C TYR A 219 -17.55 -0.77 8.82
N PHE A 220 -16.85 -1.59 8.05
CA PHE A 220 -16.32 -1.21 6.74
C PHE A 220 -17.44 -0.99 5.71
N ALA A 221 -18.47 -1.82 5.69
CA ALA A 221 -19.63 -1.63 4.83
C ALA A 221 -20.39 -0.33 5.19
N PHE A 222 -20.51 -0.02 6.47
CA PHE A 222 -21.12 1.21 6.98
C PHE A 222 -20.28 2.45 6.59
N GLN A 223 -18.96 2.41 6.77
CA GLN A 223 -18.07 3.51 6.43
C GLN A 223 -18.01 3.78 4.92
N ALA A 224 -18.01 2.73 4.10
CA ALA A 224 -18.06 2.87 2.65
C ALA A 224 -19.38 3.54 2.18
N LYS A 225 -20.52 3.19 2.79
CA LYS A 225 -21.82 3.83 2.51
C LYS A 225 -21.84 5.31 2.93
N ARG A 226 -21.26 5.61 4.09
CA ARG A 226 -21.20 6.99 4.61
C ARG A 226 -20.25 7.87 3.78
N ALA A 227 -19.14 7.34 3.27
CA ALA A 227 -18.23 8.05 2.37
C ALA A 227 -18.86 8.32 0.99
N ALA A 228 -19.80 7.48 0.56
CA ALA A 228 -20.54 7.64 -0.70
C ALA A 228 -21.72 8.62 -0.60
N GLY A 229 -21.94 9.27 0.54
CA GLY A 229 -23.01 10.29 0.69
C GLY A 229 -24.44 9.72 0.72
N ASN A 230 -24.58 8.41 0.94
CA ASN A 230 -25.87 7.71 0.98
C ASN A 230 -26.44 7.64 2.43
N PHE A 231 -26.40 8.80 3.14
CA PHE A 231 -27.19 9.08 4.35
C PHE A 231 -27.44 10.59 4.46
#